data_655c3f7408c93c236ea09d5cfa9aa393
#
_entry.id   655c3f7408c93c236ea09d5cfa9aa393
#
_cell.length_a   1.000
_cell.length_b   1.000
_cell.length_c   1.000
_cell.angle_alpha   90.00
_cell.angle_beta   90.00
_cell.angle_gamma   90.00
#
_symmetry.space_group_name_H-M   'P 1'
#
loop_
_entity.id
_entity.type
_entity.pdbx_description
1 polymer ?
#
loop_
_entity_poly.entity_id
_entity_poly.type
_entity_poly.pdbx_seq_one_letter_code
_entity_poly.pdbx_strand_id
1 'polypeptide(L)'
;MVQVVQRTLPDNWQLSSLHPALQRVYAARGVVDEQQLTLSLSELLPYHTLKGIDRATEVLVEAVVHQRRVLVVGDFDVDGATSTALVMRAMRMMGAHSIDFLVPNRFDFGYGLTPELVAVACSSPNTPDLILTVDNGIASVAGVDAARHAGIPVVVTDHHLPGEQLPNAAAIVNPSQPGCEFPSKAACGCTVVFYLMLAVRARLTALGHFAGQPAPNLASLLDLVALATIADVVPLDYNNRILVEQGLRRIRAGRTLVGIQALMQVAGKDPARAVGSDFGFVVGPRLNAAGRLDDMSLGIECLLTDDPAQALEMARQLDEMNHDRKQIEASMTADAQRFIDEFDADRNSLPFGLCLFHPEWHQGVIGILASRIKEKVHRPVVAFALGETGVLKGSARSIPGFHMRDALDLVDKRLPGALVKFGGHAMAAGMTLNAASLDAFRQEFDRICEEQLTDAQLTRTLEVDGELAPADLVLELAEQLRHAGPWGQGFPEPLFSGRFMLVQQRIVGGRHLKVVLSPVAGSGVAQGHDHAHGMADLLIDGIWFNIDPEKWPDTECEQVDVVFQLDVNEFRGRRSVQLLVRHLEPVTLSR
;
A
#
# COMPACT_ATOMS: atom_id res chain seq x y z
N MET A 1 9.84 -24.33 1.06
CA MET A 1 9.11 -24.92 -0.09
C MET A 1 8.03 -23.93 -0.49
N VAL A 2 7.77 -23.76 -1.78
CA VAL A 2 6.68 -22.89 -2.28
C VAL A 2 5.60 -23.80 -2.86
N GLN A 3 4.36 -23.61 -2.44
CA GLN A 3 3.22 -24.35 -2.99
C GLN A 3 2.52 -23.45 -4.03
N VAL A 4 2.33 -23.97 -5.24
CA VAL A 4 1.56 -23.30 -6.29
C VAL A 4 0.15 -23.84 -6.28
N VAL A 5 -0.85 -22.96 -6.14
CA VAL A 5 -2.26 -23.33 -6.05
C VAL A 5 -3.05 -22.50 -7.07
N GLN A 6 -3.91 -23.15 -7.83
CA GLN A 6 -4.81 -22.45 -8.74
C GLN A 6 -5.94 -21.78 -7.96
N ARG A 7 -6.23 -20.50 -8.29
CA ARG A 7 -7.35 -19.76 -7.70
C ARG A 7 -8.67 -20.44 -8.01
N THR A 8 -9.54 -20.46 -7.02
CA THR A 8 -10.92 -20.97 -7.18
C THR A 8 -11.70 -20.03 -8.08
N LEU A 9 -12.45 -20.60 -9.01
CA LEU A 9 -13.36 -19.86 -9.88
C LEU A 9 -14.80 -20.04 -9.37
N PRO A 10 -15.67 -19.03 -9.50
CA PRO A 10 -17.09 -19.18 -9.24
C PRO A 10 -17.72 -20.11 -10.28
N ASP A 11 -18.87 -20.69 -9.96
CA ASP A 11 -19.55 -21.64 -10.86
C ASP A 11 -20.07 -20.99 -12.15
N ASN A 12 -20.41 -19.69 -12.10
CA ASN A 12 -20.99 -18.96 -13.23
C ASN A 12 -20.41 -17.54 -13.32
N TRP A 13 -20.05 -17.12 -14.54
CA TRP A 13 -19.70 -15.73 -14.87
C TRP A 13 -20.12 -15.40 -16.31
N GLN A 14 -20.37 -14.11 -16.58
CA GLN A 14 -20.78 -13.57 -17.88
C GLN A 14 -19.76 -12.53 -18.36
N LEU A 15 -18.62 -12.98 -18.84
CA LEU A 15 -17.48 -12.17 -19.29
C LEU A 15 -17.05 -12.54 -20.73
N SER A 16 -18.02 -12.98 -21.55
CA SER A 16 -17.77 -13.61 -22.85
C SER A 16 -17.15 -12.70 -23.92
N SER A 17 -17.23 -11.36 -23.74
CA SER A 17 -16.59 -10.40 -24.65
C SER A 17 -15.07 -10.31 -24.47
N LEU A 18 -14.54 -10.85 -23.36
CA LEU A 18 -13.12 -10.74 -23.01
C LEU A 18 -12.32 -11.95 -23.52
N HIS A 19 -11.00 -11.75 -23.63
CA HIS A 19 -10.06 -12.85 -23.85
C HIS A 19 -10.21 -13.93 -22.75
N PRO A 20 -10.17 -15.26 -23.07
CA PRO A 20 -10.39 -16.32 -22.08
C PRO A 20 -9.51 -16.23 -20.83
N ALA A 21 -8.24 -15.80 -20.97
CA ALA A 21 -7.35 -15.55 -19.83
C ALA A 21 -7.90 -14.45 -18.91
N LEU A 22 -8.39 -13.32 -19.47
CA LEU A 22 -9.00 -12.23 -18.69
C LEU A 22 -10.31 -12.64 -18.03
N GLN A 23 -11.12 -13.48 -18.68
CA GLN A 23 -12.35 -14.03 -18.06
C GLN A 23 -11.98 -14.76 -16.74
N ARG A 24 -11.01 -15.68 -16.79
CA ARG A 24 -10.55 -16.43 -15.61
C ARG A 24 -9.97 -15.49 -14.53
N VAL A 25 -9.13 -14.54 -14.95
CA VAL A 25 -8.50 -13.56 -14.05
C VAL A 25 -9.54 -12.76 -13.28
N TYR A 26 -10.55 -12.24 -13.95
CA TYR A 26 -11.60 -11.45 -13.32
C TYR A 26 -12.54 -12.32 -12.48
N ALA A 27 -12.95 -13.49 -12.98
CA ALA A 27 -13.80 -14.43 -12.25
C ALA A 27 -13.14 -14.87 -10.93
N ALA A 28 -11.83 -15.17 -10.95
CA ALA A 28 -11.05 -15.51 -9.75
C ALA A 28 -10.97 -14.37 -8.71
N ARG A 29 -11.31 -13.15 -9.10
CA ARG A 29 -11.38 -11.95 -8.23
C ARG A 29 -12.81 -11.52 -7.90
N GLY A 30 -13.78 -12.41 -8.16
CA GLY A 30 -15.20 -12.18 -7.85
C GLY A 30 -15.94 -11.27 -8.83
N VAL A 31 -15.34 -10.94 -9.98
CA VAL A 31 -16.04 -10.24 -11.06
C VAL A 31 -16.80 -11.28 -11.88
N VAL A 32 -18.12 -11.23 -11.83
CA VAL A 32 -18.98 -12.22 -12.49
C VAL A 32 -19.78 -11.65 -13.66
N ASP A 33 -19.81 -10.32 -13.81
CA ASP A 33 -20.55 -9.60 -14.83
C ASP A 33 -19.70 -8.47 -15.41
N GLU A 34 -19.79 -8.23 -16.73
CA GLU A 34 -19.09 -7.16 -17.43
C GLU A 34 -19.45 -5.75 -16.93
N GLN A 35 -20.63 -5.55 -16.35
CA GLN A 35 -21.02 -4.29 -15.75
C GLN A 35 -20.08 -3.89 -14.60
N GLN A 36 -19.56 -4.87 -13.84
CA GLN A 36 -18.59 -4.64 -12.76
C GLN A 36 -17.20 -4.20 -13.26
N LEU A 37 -16.98 -4.18 -14.58
CA LEU A 37 -15.80 -3.61 -15.22
C LEU A 37 -16.04 -2.17 -15.69
N THR A 38 -17.26 -1.66 -15.57
CA THR A 38 -17.61 -0.27 -15.85
C THR A 38 -17.21 0.60 -14.66
N LEU A 39 -15.98 1.13 -14.69
CA LEU A 39 -15.42 1.94 -13.59
C LEU A 39 -15.78 3.43 -13.79
N SER A 40 -17.08 3.75 -13.84
CA SER A 40 -17.62 5.10 -14.00
C SER A 40 -17.85 5.79 -12.65
N LEU A 41 -17.69 7.12 -12.60
CA LEU A 41 -17.99 7.93 -11.40
C LEU A 41 -19.49 7.89 -11.02
N SER A 42 -20.37 7.55 -11.95
CA SER A 42 -21.82 7.36 -11.67
C SER A 42 -22.11 6.17 -10.76
N GLU A 43 -21.18 5.21 -10.69
CA GLU A 43 -21.31 4.00 -9.89
C GLU A 43 -20.69 4.13 -8.49
N LEU A 44 -20.13 5.31 -8.14
CA LEU A 44 -19.59 5.55 -6.81
C LEU A 44 -20.68 5.42 -5.74
N LEU A 45 -20.30 4.84 -4.61
CA LEU A 45 -21.17 4.76 -3.44
C LEU A 45 -21.62 6.16 -2.99
N PRO A 46 -22.87 6.32 -2.55
CA PRO A 46 -23.36 7.59 -2.07
C PRO A 46 -22.78 7.91 -0.69
N TYR A 47 -22.31 9.16 -0.49
CA TYR A 47 -21.67 9.58 0.77
C TYR A 47 -22.61 9.63 1.98
N HIS A 48 -23.91 9.78 1.79
CA HIS A 48 -24.87 9.95 2.88
C HIS A 48 -24.99 8.74 3.83
N THR A 49 -24.47 7.58 3.44
CA THR A 49 -24.40 6.40 4.32
C THR A 49 -23.17 6.40 5.25
N LEU A 50 -22.22 7.33 5.08
CA LEU A 50 -21.13 7.55 6.01
C LEU A 50 -21.68 8.18 7.31
N LYS A 51 -21.60 7.46 8.41
CA LYS A 51 -22.04 7.96 9.72
C LYS A 51 -21.31 9.24 10.11
N GLY A 52 -22.06 10.23 10.57
CA GLY A 52 -21.52 11.52 11.02
C GLY A 52 -21.25 12.54 9.91
N ILE A 53 -21.41 12.17 8.64
CA ILE A 53 -21.07 13.03 7.49
C ILE A 53 -21.91 14.31 7.47
N ASP A 54 -23.20 14.22 7.79
CA ASP A 54 -24.08 15.41 7.80
C ASP A 54 -23.61 16.44 8.82
N ARG A 55 -23.28 15.96 10.06
CA ARG A 55 -22.77 16.85 11.11
C ARG A 55 -21.42 17.45 10.76
N ALA A 56 -20.50 16.65 10.21
CA ALA A 56 -19.20 17.13 9.75
C ALA A 56 -19.37 18.17 8.64
N THR A 57 -20.30 17.92 7.72
CA THR A 57 -20.63 18.85 6.61
C THR A 57 -21.09 20.21 7.15
N GLU A 58 -22.03 20.24 8.09
CA GLU A 58 -22.52 21.51 8.68
C GLU A 58 -21.40 22.29 9.37
N VAL A 59 -20.52 21.63 10.14
CA VAL A 59 -19.39 22.29 10.81
C VAL A 59 -18.42 22.89 9.78
N LEU A 60 -18.09 22.17 8.70
CA LEU A 60 -17.18 22.67 7.67
C LEU A 60 -17.82 23.76 6.80
N VAL A 61 -19.11 23.64 6.48
CA VAL A 61 -19.86 24.70 5.76
C VAL A 61 -19.85 25.99 6.59
N GLU A 62 -20.11 25.91 7.89
CA GLU A 62 -20.03 27.05 8.81
C GLU A 62 -18.62 27.67 8.82
N ALA A 63 -17.57 26.83 8.80
CA ALA A 63 -16.18 27.31 8.74
C ALA A 63 -15.88 28.05 7.43
N VAL A 64 -16.37 27.56 6.27
CA VAL A 64 -16.22 28.23 4.98
C VAL A 64 -17.00 29.55 4.95
N VAL A 65 -18.28 29.53 5.33
CA VAL A 65 -19.15 30.74 5.25
C VAL A 65 -18.66 31.83 6.17
N HIS A 66 -18.20 31.51 7.37
CA HIS A 66 -17.73 32.48 8.36
C HIS A 66 -16.23 32.70 8.37
N GLN A 67 -15.51 32.13 7.38
CA GLN A 67 -14.05 32.29 7.22
C GLN A 67 -13.26 31.92 8.49
N ARG A 68 -13.69 30.85 9.18
CA ARG A 68 -13.01 30.36 10.38
C ARG A 68 -11.63 29.80 10.02
N ARG A 69 -10.69 29.92 10.94
CA ARG A 69 -9.35 29.34 10.80
C ARG A 69 -9.43 27.84 11.03
N VAL A 70 -9.21 27.08 9.95
CA VAL A 70 -9.22 25.62 9.99
C VAL A 70 -7.78 25.10 9.98
N LEU A 71 -7.43 24.28 10.97
CA LEU A 71 -6.18 23.56 11.00
C LEU A 71 -6.43 22.09 10.63
N VAL A 72 -5.81 21.64 9.53
CA VAL A 72 -5.83 20.24 9.10
C VAL A 72 -4.67 19.52 9.79
N VAL A 73 -4.98 18.48 10.56
CA VAL A 73 -3.96 17.63 11.21
C VAL A 73 -3.89 16.31 10.47
N GLY A 74 -2.84 16.13 9.67
CA GLY A 74 -2.59 14.93 8.86
C GLY A 74 -1.75 13.88 9.56
N ASP A 75 -1.65 12.69 8.95
CA ASP A 75 -0.65 11.67 9.30
C ASP A 75 0.63 11.86 8.46
N PHE A 76 1.70 11.18 8.87
CA PHE A 76 3.06 11.32 8.33
C PHE A 76 3.37 10.33 7.18
N ASP A 77 2.37 9.75 6.54
CA ASP A 77 2.53 8.89 5.37
C ASP A 77 1.81 9.44 4.11
N VAL A 78 1.76 8.66 3.04
CA VAL A 78 1.15 9.10 1.77
C VAL A 78 -0.34 9.35 1.91
N ASP A 79 -1.08 8.53 2.67
CA ASP A 79 -2.52 8.73 2.83
C ASP A 79 -2.80 10.00 3.62
N GLY A 80 -2.10 10.24 4.72
CA GLY A 80 -2.18 11.50 5.47
C GLY A 80 -1.77 12.73 4.64
N ALA A 81 -0.69 12.63 3.87
CA ALA A 81 -0.22 13.73 3.01
C ALA A 81 -1.21 14.06 1.88
N THR A 82 -1.73 13.05 1.20
CA THR A 82 -2.71 13.24 0.11
C THR A 82 -4.06 13.69 0.65
N SER A 83 -4.48 13.19 1.81
CA SER A 83 -5.67 13.65 2.55
C SER A 83 -5.57 15.13 2.89
N THR A 84 -4.44 15.56 3.45
CA THR A 84 -4.14 16.95 3.77
C THR A 84 -4.18 17.81 2.53
N ALA A 85 -3.47 17.43 1.47
CA ALA A 85 -3.44 18.16 0.22
C ALA A 85 -4.84 18.26 -0.43
N LEU A 86 -5.62 17.19 -0.38
CA LEU A 86 -6.99 17.14 -0.91
C LEU A 86 -7.89 18.14 -0.17
N VAL A 87 -7.90 18.11 1.17
CA VAL A 87 -8.72 19.04 1.98
C VAL A 87 -8.30 20.47 1.74
N MET A 88 -6.99 20.78 1.79
CA MET A 88 -6.46 22.12 1.57
C MET A 88 -6.91 22.68 0.21
N ARG A 89 -6.78 21.89 -0.87
CA ARG A 89 -7.20 22.28 -2.22
C ARG A 89 -8.72 22.40 -2.33
N ALA A 90 -9.47 21.41 -1.86
CA ALA A 90 -10.94 21.42 -1.95
C ALA A 90 -11.56 22.59 -1.18
N MET A 91 -11.11 22.85 0.05
CA MET A 91 -11.61 23.95 0.88
C MET A 91 -11.28 25.32 0.25
N ARG A 92 -10.05 25.48 -0.28
CA ARG A 92 -9.68 26.72 -1.03
C ARG A 92 -10.54 26.90 -2.28
N MET A 93 -10.79 25.84 -3.06
CA MET A 93 -11.70 25.88 -4.21
C MET A 93 -13.13 26.25 -3.81
N MET A 94 -13.55 25.94 -2.59
CA MET A 94 -14.85 26.27 -2.03
C MET A 94 -14.88 27.63 -1.33
N GLY A 95 -13.77 28.37 -1.31
CA GLY A 95 -13.70 29.77 -0.81
C GLY A 95 -13.21 29.88 0.64
N ALA A 96 -12.65 28.85 1.25
CA ALA A 96 -11.95 28.98 2.54
C ALA A 96 -10.59 29.66 2.33
N HIS A 97 -10.35 30.79 3.01
CA HIS A 97 -9.09 31.54 2.90
C HIS A 97 -8.15 31.28 4.09
N SER A 98 -8.69 30.94 5.25
CA SER A 98 -7.94 30.72 6.48
C SER A 98 -7.85 29.21 6.78
N ILE A 99 -7.05 28.50 5.98
CA ILE A 99 -6.81 27.07 6.17
C ILE A 99 -5.31 26.79 6.13
N ASP A 100 -4.82 26.06 7.12
CA ASP A 100 -3.43 25.64 7.27
C ASP A 100 -3.36 24.16 7.68
N PHE A 101 -2.17 23.59 7.68
CA PHE A 101 -1.97 22.20 8.06
C PHE A 101 -0.85 22.03 9.09
N LEU A 102 -0.93 20.94 9.84
CA LEU A 102 0.09 20.51 10.79
C LEU A 102 0.23 18.97 10.67
N VAL A 103 1.46 18.50 10.53
CA VAL A 103 1.75 17.07 10.54
C VAL A 103 2.67 16.77 11.72
N PRO A 104 2.34 15.80 12.58
CA PRO A 104 3.23 15.43 13.67
C PRO A 104 4.51 14.81 13.13
N ASN A 105 5.67 15.25 13.63
CA ASN A 105 6.87 14.45 13.47
C ASN A 105 6.70 13.17 14.31
N ARG A 106 6.80 12.00 13.65
CA ARG A 106 6.58 10.70 14.29
C ARG A 106 7.54 10.39 15.44
N PHE A 107 8.69 11.04 15.44
CA PHE A 107 9.74 10.82 16.45
C PHE A 107 9.46 11.62 17.73
N ASP A 108 8.84 12.80 17.60
CA ASP A 108 8.60 13.73 18.70
C ASP A 108 7.20 13.58 19.31
N PHE A 109 6.15 13.44 18.47
CA PHE A 109 4.76 13.48 18.90
C PHE A 109 4.04 12.13 18.85
N GLY A 110 4.62 11.14 18.16
CA GLY A 110 3.98 9.85 17.95
C GLY A 110 2.89 9.91 16.85
N TYR A 111 1.80 9.16 17.05
CA TYR A 111 0.73 9.00 16.05
C TYR A 111 -0.54 9.75 16.46
N GLY A 112 -1.13 10.45 15.49
CA GLY A 112 -2.44 11.08 15.59
C GLY A 112 -2.45 12.41 16.36
N LEU A 113 -3.65 12.88 16.68
CA LEU A 113 -3.84 14.11 17.46
C LEU A 113 -3.53 13.83 18.94
N THR A 114 -2.38 14.30 19.43
CA THR A 114 -1.97 14.18 20.83
C THR A 114 -2.19 15.50 21.59
N PRO A 115 -2.26 15.51 22.93
CA PRO A 115 -2.34 16.74 23.73
C PRO A 115 -1.17 17.71 23.46
N GLU A 116 0.03 17.18 23.23
CA GLU A 116 1.23 17.96 22.90
C GLU A 116 1.08 18.68 21.56
N LEU A 117 0.54 17.97 20.56
CA LEU A 117 0.27 18.56 19.23
C LEU A 117 -0.80 19.65 19.30
N VAL A 118 -1.84 19.46 20.13
CA VAL A 118 -2.85 20.50 20.42
C VAL A 118 -2.20 21.71 21.09
N ALA A 119 -1.27 21.52 22.03
CA ALA A 119 -0.53 22.62 22.65
C ALA A 119 0.29 23.41 21.63
N VAL A 120 0.92 22.74 20.66
CA VAL A 120 1.61 23.40 19.54
C VAL A 120 0.61 24.24 18.72
N ALA A 121 -0.53 23.68 18.35
CA ALA A 121 -1.58 24.39 17.61
C ALA A 121 -2.09 25.63 18.35
N CYS A 122 -2.27 25.54 19.68
CA CYS A 122 -2.70 26.64 20.53
C CYS A 122 -1.62 27.73 20.74
N SER A 123 -0.34 27.35 20.65
CA SER A 123 0.78 28.28 20.81
C SER A 123 1.04 29.15 19.59
N SER A 124 0.45 28.79 18.45
CA SER A 124 0.52 29.59 17.22
C SER A 124 -0.18 30.94 17.40
N PRO A 125 0.37 32.05 16.87
CA PRO A 125 -0.32 33.34 16.85
C PRO A 125 -1.65 33.28 16.11
N ASN A 126 -1.84 32.25 15.28
CA ASN A 126 -3.07 31.97 14.54
C ASN A 126 -3.80 30.75 15.13
N THR A 127 -4.10 30.76 16.42
CA THR A 127 -4.87 29.66 17.06
C THR A 127 -6.08 29.28 16.21
N PRO A 128 -6.28 28.00 15.86
CA PRO A 128 -7.37 27.57 15.01
C PRO A 128 -8.73 27.69 15.69
N ASP A 129 -9.76 27.97 14.90
CA ASP A 129 -11.17 27.96 15.34
C ASP A 129 -11.79 26.56 15.19
N LEU A 130 -11.13 25.69 14.40
CA LEU A 130 -11.54 24.32 14.12
C LEU A 130 -10.31 23.46 13.79
N ILE A 131 -10.22 22.28 14.35
CA ILE A 131 -9.28 21.22 13.93
C ILE A 131 -10.05 20.18 13.10
N LEU A 132 -9.49 19.83 11.94
CA LEU A 132 -9.93 18.70 11.12
C LEU A 132 -8.80 17.69 11.05
N THR A 133 -8.99 16.51 11.67
CA THR A 133 -8.02 15.43 11.51
C THR A 133 -8.31 14.66 10.22
N VAL A 134 -7.25 14.25 9.52
CA VAL A 134 -7.35 13.46 8.29
C VAL A 134 -6.42 12.26 8.40
N ASP A 135 -6.95 11.07 8.13
CA ASP A 135 -6.24 9.80 8.23
C ASP A 135 -5.75 9.48 9.66
N ASN A 136 -6.32 10.11 10.64
CA ASN A 136 -6.08 9.85 12.06
C ASN A 136 -7.21 10.41 12.93
N GLY A 137 -7.18 10.11 14.20
CA GLY A 137 -8.04 10.78 15.19
C GLY A 137 -9.09 9.88 15.84
N ILE A 138 -9.48 8.75 15.23
CA ILE A 138 -10.52 7.86 15.81
C ILE A 138 -10.11 7.29 17.18
N ALA A 139 -8.82 7.14 17.42
CA ALA A 139 -8.27 6.69 18.71
C ALA A 139 -7.69 7.84 19.57
N SER A 140 -7.76 9.09 19.09
CA SER A 140 -7.14 10.26 19.74
C SER A 140 -8.00 10.88 20.84
N VAL A 141 -8.49 10.07 21.79
CA VAL A 141 -9.40 10.53 22.86
C VAL A 141 -8.78 11.68 23.66
N ALA A 142 -7.55 11.53 24.12
CA ALA A 142 -6.85 12.53 24.93
C ALA A 142 -6.58 13.84 24.16
N GLY A 143 -6.21 13.74 22.89
CA GLY A 143 -5.96 14.92 22.04
C GLY A 143 -7.25 15.70 21.74
N VAL A 144 -8.35 14.99 21.44
CA VAL A 144 -9.66 15.61 21.22
C VAL A 144 -10.16 16.28 22.51
N ASP A 145 -9.97 15.65 23.67
CA ASP A 145 -10.32 16.25 24.97
C ASP A 145 -9.45 17.49 25.26
N ALA A 146 -8.17 17.48 24.96
CA ALA A 146 -7.30 18.64 25.09
C ALA A 146 -7.76 19.81 24.21
N ALA A 147 -8.08 19.56 22.94
CA ALA A 147 -8.63 20.57 22.04
C ALA A 147 -9.95 21.13 22.54
N ARG A 148 -10.86 20.28 23.02
CA ARG A 148 -12.13 20.68 23.61
C ARG A 148 -11.94 21.58 24.84
N HIS A 149 -10.99 21.27 25.74
CA HIS A 149 -10.66 22.11 26.89
C HIS A 149 -10.08 23.47 26.47
N ALA A 150 -9.39 23.53 25.34
CA ALA A 150 -8.93 24.77 24.72
C ALA A 150 -10.05 25.53 23.97
N GLY A 151 -11.27 25.03 23.94
CA GLY A 151 -12.40 25.63 23.23
C GLY A 151 -12.40 25.42 21.72
N ILE A 152 -11.58 24.49 21.22
CA ILE A 152 -11.42 24.22 19.78
C ILE A 152 -12.19 22.94 19.44
N PRO A 153 -13.28 23.00 18.64
CA PRO A 153 -13.98 21.83 18.14
C PRO A 153 -13.08 21.02 17.22
N VAL A 154 -13.25 19.68 17.23
CA VAL A 154 -12.53 18.75 16.36
C VAL A 154 -13.52 18.00 15.49
N VAL A 155 -13.29 17.97 14.19
CA VAL A 155 -13.92 17.04 13.24
C VAL A 155 -12.90 15.94 12.95
N VAL A 156 -13.26 14.69 13.19
CA VAL A 156 -12.39 13.53 12.91
C VAL A 156 -12.80 12.90 11.60
N THR A 157 -11.84 12.77 10.67
CA THR A 157 -11.96 11.89 9.49
C THR A 157 -10.85 10.87 9.52
N ASP A 158 -11.23 9.59 9.48
CA ASP A 158 -10.30 8.49 9.67
C ASP A 158 -10.88 7.22 9.03
N HIS A 159 -10.07 6.20 8.84
CA HIS A 159 -10.51 4.89 8.37
C HIS A 159 -10.02 3.75 9.27
N HIS A 160 -9.11 4.04 10.19
CA HIS A 160 -8.58 3.08 11.15
C HIS A 160 -9.66 2.51 12.06
N LEU A 161 -9.36 1.36 12.67
CA LEU A 161 -10.28 0.74 13.63
C LEU A 161 -10.38 1.59 14.90
N PRO A 162 -11.60 1.81 15.40
CA PRO A 162 -11.79 2.54 16.66
C PRO A 162 -11.22 1.77 17.85
N GLY A 163 -10.80 2.52 18.88
CA GLY A 163 -10.52 1.96 20.20
C GLY A 163 -11.80 1.60 20.97
N GLU A 164 -11.65 1.22 22.23
CA GLU A 164 -12.79 0.92 23.12
C GLU A 164 -13.72 2.13 23.32
N GLN A 165 -13.15 3.32 23.29
CA GLN A 165 -13.87 4.59 23.43
C GLN A 165 -13.64 5.46 22.19
N LEU A 166 -14.71 6.05 21.69
CA LEU A 166 -14.64 7.08 20.65
C LEU A 166 -14.30 8.44 21.27
N PRO A 167 -13.52 9.30 20.59
CA PRO A 167 -13.27 10.65 21.05
C PRO A 167 -14.55 11.49 21.04
N ASN A 168 -14.66 12.42 22.00
CA ASN A 168 -15.79 13.35 22.10
C ASN A 168 -15.62 14.53 21.13
N ALA A 169 -15.56 14.21 19.82
CA ALA A 169 -15.41 15.17 18.74
C ALA A 169 -16.73 15.82 18.33
N ALA A 170 -16.68 16.98 17.67
CA ALA A 170 -17.85 17.66 17.11
C ALA A 170 -18.55 16.79 16.03
N ALA A 171 -17.78 16.03 15.28
CA ALA A 171 -18.24 14.98 14.36
C ALA A 171 -17.15 13.95 14.13
N ILE A 172 -17.54 12.72 13.80
CA ILE A 172 -16.62 11.64 13.41
C ILE A 172 -17.14 11.03 12.11
N VAL A 173 -16.30 11.03 11.07
CA VAL A 173 -16.56 10.37 9.78
C VAL A 173 -15.52 9.28 9.61
N ASN A 174 -15.95 8.04 9.80
CA ASN A 174 -15.08 6.85 9.67
C ASN A 174 -15.95 5.65 9.27
N PRO A 175 -15.65 4.96 8.16
CA PRO A 175 -16.43 3.81 7.70
C PRO A 175 -16.37 2.62 8.69
N SER A 176 -15.31 2.54 9.51
CA SER A 176 -15.10 1.47 10.49
C SER A 176 -15.70 1.77 11.87
N GLN A 177 -16.27 2.97 12.11
CA GLN A 177 -16.91 3.29 13.39
C GLN A 177 -18.19 2.46 13.61
N PRO A 178 -18.53 2.13 14.88
CA PRO A 178 -19.74 1.38 15.18
C PRO A 178 -21.02 2.04 14.64
N GLY A 179 -21.84 1.25 13.93
CA GLY A 179 -23.11 1.71 13.34
C GLY A 179 -22.96 2.57 12.08
N CYS A 180 -21.81 2.56 11.41
CA CYS A 180 -21.66 3.13 10.07
C CYS A 180 -22.14 2.13 9.01
N GLU A 181 -23.05 2.58 8.13
CA GLU A 181 -23.66 1.77 7.08
C GLU A 181 -22.99 1.91 5.71
N PHE A 182 -21.90 2.67 5.63
CA PHE A 182 -21.16 2.82 4.39
C PHE A 182 -20.63 1.46 3.92
N PRO A 183 -20.96 1.01 2.69
CA PRO A 183 -20.68 -0.37 2.28
C PRO A 183 -19.20 -0.69 2.14
N SER A 184 -18.38 0.26 1.65
CA SER A 184 -16.94 0.06 1.54
C SER A 184 -16.25 0.31 2.88
N LYS A 185 -15.80 -0.76 3.52
CA LYS A 185 -14.96 -0.69 4.73
C LYS A 185 -13.46 -0.55 4.40
N ALA A 186 -13.14 -0.60 3.13
CA ALA A 186 -11.79 -0.53 2.59
C ALA A 186 -11.40 0.88 2.12
N ALA A 187 -12.20 1.90 2.43
CA ALA A 187 -11.84 3.29 2.09
C ALA A 187 -10.60 3.72 2.88
N CYS A 188 -9.59 4.32 2.21
CA CYS A 188 -8.45 4.98 2.87
C CYS A 188 -8.86 6.36 3.40
N GLY A 189 -8.00 7.01 4.21
CA GLY A 189 -8.27 8.33 4.79
C GLY A 189 -8.59 9.38 3.73
N CYS A 190 -7.84 9.41 2.63
CA CYS A 190 -8.08 10.32 1.50
C CYS A 190 -9.44 10.08 0.83
N THR A 191 -9.89 8.84 0.72
CA THR A 191 -11.23 8.52 0.22
C THR A 191 -12.31 9.07 1.16
N VAL A 192 -12.15 8.93 2.47
CA VAL A 192 -13.11 9.43 3.46
C VAL A 192 -13.25 10.95 3.36
N VAL A 193 -12.13 11.69 3.32
CA VAL A 193 -12.20 13.15 3.19
C VAL A 193 -12.71 13.59 1.82
N PHE A 194 -12.44 12.84 0.74
CA PHE A 194 -13.00 13.13 -0.57
C PHE A 194 -14.54 13.10 -0.54
N TYR A 195 -15.13 12.09 0.07
CA TYR A 195 -16.58 11.99 0.26
C TYR A 195 -17.13 13.15 1.12
N LEU A 196 -16.43 13.51 2.18
CA LEU A 196 -16.82 14.66 3.00
C LEU A 196 -16.76 15.98 2.19
N MET A 197 -15.74 16.19 1.37
CA MET A 197 -15.65 17.37 0.53
C MET A 197 -16.75 17.42 -0.55
N LEU A 198 -17.18 16.26 -1.08
CA LEU A 198 -18.36 16.18 -1.97
C LEU A 198 -19.64 16.62 -1.25
N ALA A 199 -19.83 16.20 0.01
CA ALA A 199 -20.98 16.59 0.83
C ALA A 199 -20.96 18.09 1.15
N VAL A 200 -19.81 18.65 1.55
CA VAL A 200 -19.62 20.08 1.83
C VAL A 200 -19.93 20.92 0.57
N ARG A 201 -19.38 20.52 -0.59
CA ARG A 201 -19.67 21.19 -1.87
C ARG A 201 -21.17 21.16 -2.19
N ALA A 202 -21.82 20.02 -2.05
CA ALA A 202 -23.25 19.87 -2.32
C ALA A 202 -24.09 20.79 -1.40
N ARG A 203 -23.74 20.87 -0.12
CA ARG A 203 -24.42 21.72 0.86
C ARG A 203 -24.21 23.21 0.57
N LEU A 204 -22.98 23.64 0.26
CA LEU A 204 -22.67 25.01 -0.15
C LEU A 204 -23.42 25.39 -1.44
N THR A 205 -23.54 24.47 -2.39
CA THR A 205 -24.34 24.68 -3.61
C THR A 205 -25.81 24.90 -3.27
N ALA A 206 -26.38 24.08 -2.40
CA ALA A 206 -27.78 24.22 -1.96
C ALA A 206 -28.05 25.54 -1.22
N LEU A 207 -27.04 26.10 -0.54
CA LEU A 207 -27.10 27.43 0.11
C LEU A 207 -26.87 28.60 -0.86
N GLY A 208 -26.62 28.35 -2.15
CA GLY A 208 -26.35 29.41 -3.13
C GLY A 208 -24.96 30.06 -2.99
N HIS A 209 -24.02 29.41 -2.27
CA HIS A 209 -22.67 29.96 -2.00
C HIS A 209 -21.90 30.28 -3.31
N PHE A 210 -22.13 29.49 -4.36
CA PHE A 210 -21.49 29.68 -5.67
C PHE A 210 -22.34 30.50 -6.65
N ALA A 211 -23.26 31.34 -6.14
CA ALA A 211 -24.15 32.12 -7.00
C ALA A 211 -23.38 32.93 -8.07
N GLY A 212 -23.68 32.66 -9.34
CA GLY A 212 -23.01 33.33 -10.49
C GLY A 212 -21.72 32.64 -10.98
N GLN A 213 -21.27 31.56 -10.32
CA GLN A 213 -20.11 30.73 -10.73
C GLN A 213 -20.45 29.24 -10.63
N PRO A 214 -19.85 28.39 -11.47
CA PRO A 214 -20.03 26.94 -11.32
C PRO A 214 -19.38 26.46 -10.02
N ALA A 215 -20.06 25.54 -9.32
CA ALA A 215 -19.47 24.87 -8.17
C ALA A 215 -18.18 24.12 -8.57
N PRO A 216 -17.13 24.10 -7.71
CA PRO A 216 -15.85 23.51 -8.06
C PRO A 216 -15.95 22.02 -8.40
N ASN A 217 -15.20 21.60 -9.42
CA ASN A 217 -15.16 20.20 -9.85
C ASN A 217 -14.13 19.43 -9.01
N LEU A 218 -14.56 18.79 -7.92
CA LEU A 218 -13.70 18.02 -7.03
C LEU A 218 -13.15 16.71 -7.66
N ALA A 219 -13.72 16.24 -8.79
CA ALA A 219 -13.11 15.13 -9.53
C ALA A 219 -11.71 15.48 -10.07
N SER A 220 -11.34 16.78 -10.06
CA SER A 220 -9.96 17.22 -10.36
C SER A 220 -8.93 16.70 -9.34
N LEU A 221 -9.32 16.23 -8.17
CA LEU A 221 -8.46 15.75 -7.08
C LEU A 221 -8.44 14.22 -6.98
N LEU A 222 -9.00 13.50 -7.94
CA LEU A 222 -9.05 12.02 -7.92
C LEU A 222 -7.67 11.36 -8.11
N ASP A 223 -6.70 12.06 -8.63
CA ASP A 223 -5.32 11.61 -8.68
C ASP A 223 -4.69 11.47 -7.28
N LEU A 224 -5.02 12.35 -6.33
CA LEU A 224 -4.65 12.21 -4.91
C LEU A 224 -5.32 10.99 -4.29
N VAL A 225 -6.63 10.81 -4.52
CA VAL A 225 -7.39 9.67 -3.98
C VAL A 225 -6.84 8.35 -4.51
N ALA A 226 -6.50 8.29 -5.81
CA ALA A 226 -5.93 7.09 -6.42
C ALA A 226 -4.55 6.77 -5.86
N LEU A 227 -3.71 7.80 -5.68
CA LEU A 227 -2.37 7.65 -5.07
C LEU A 227 -2.48 7.11 -3.65
N ALA A 228 -3.34 7.72 -2.81
CA ALA A 228 -3.60 7.29 -1.44
C ALA A 228 -4.06 5.83 -1.37
N THR A 229 -5.12 5.49 -2.11
CA THR A 229 -5.74 4.16 -2.09
C THR A 229 -4.74 3.03 -2.38
N ILE A 230 -3.84 3.26 -3.34
CA ILE A 230 -2.80 2.27 -3.67
C ILE A 230 -1.66 2.28 -2.65
N ALA A 231 -1.24 3.46 -2.18
CA ALA A 231 -0.09 3.58 -1.27
C ALA A 231 -0.39 3.06 0.14
N ASP A 232 -1.61 3.23 0.62
CA ASP A 232 -2.09 2.71 1.90
C ASP A 232 -2.41 1.20 1.88
N VAL A 233 -2.36 0.58 0.67
CA VAL A 233 -2.54 -0.86 0.49
C VAL A 233 -3.92 -1.35 0.98
N VAL A 234 -4.95 -0.52 0.90
CA VAL A 234 -6.32 -0.94 1.21
C VAL A 234 -6.88 -1.86 0.12
N PRO A 235 -7.79 -2.79 0.46
CA PRO A 235 -8.42 -3.66 -0.53
C PRO A 235 -9.10 -2.88 -1.65
N LEU A 236 -8.84 -3.29 -2.90
CA LEU A 236 -9.45 -2.71 -4.09
C LEU A 236 -10.83 -3.33 -4.34
N ASP A 237 -11.79 -3.01 -3.47
CA ASP A 237 -13.20 -3.28 -3.73
C ASP A 237 -13.69 -2.49 -4.97
N TYR A 238 -14.94 -2.68 -5.36
CA TYR A 238 -15.47 -2.04 -6.56
C TYR A 238 -15.39 -0.50 -6.49
N ASN A 239 -15.69 0.08 -5.33
CA ASN A 239 -15.65 1.54 -5.13
C ASN A 239 -14.21 2.08 -5.25
N ASN A 240 -13.25 1.43 -4.62
CA ASN A 240 -11.84 1.82 -4.70
C ASN A 240 -11.28 1.64 -6.12
N ARG A 241 -11.70 0.60 -6.85
CA ARG A 241 -11.30 0.42 -8.26
C ARG A 241 -11.80 1.57 -9.15
N ILE A 242 -13.03 2.07 -8.92
CA ILE A 242 -13.53 3.26 -9.62
C ILE A 242 -12.63 4.46 -9.33
N LEU A 243 -12.37 4.76 -8.06
CA LEU A 243 -11.58 5.91 -7.65
C LEU A 243 -10.17 5.87 -8.25
N VAL A 244 -9.50 4.71 -8.15
CA VAL A 244 -8.13 4.53 -8.68
C VAL A 244 -8.11 4.67 -10.21
N GLU A 245 -9.03 4.02 -10.93
CA GLU A 245 -9.06 4.11 -12.40
C GLU A 245 -9.35 5.54 -12.87
N GLN A 246 -10.27 6.23 -12.22
CA GLN A 246 -10.59 7.63 -12.57
C GLN A 246 -9.40 8.57 -12.30
N GLY A 247 -8.65 8.36 -11.23
CA GLY A 247 -7.39 9.08 -10.98
C GLY A 247 -6.33 8.77 -12.04
N LEU A 248 -6.11 7.49 -12.37
CA LEU A 248 -5.17 7.08 -13.41
C LEU A 248 -5.52 7.64 -14.79
N ARG A 249 -6.81 7.65 -15.17
CA ARG A 249 -7.28 8.28 -16.42
C ARG A 249 -6.93 9.76 -16.49
N ARG A 250 -7.02 10.46 -15.37
CA ARG A 250 -6.65 11.89 -15.31
C ARG A 250 -5.16 12.07 -15.56
N ILE A 251 -4.33 11.28 -14.89
CA ILE A 251 -2.87 11.32 -15.05
C ILE A 251 -2.49 11.03 -16.50
N ARG A 252 -3.02 9.94 -17.07
CA ARG A 252 -2.77 9.56 -18.47
C ARG A 252 -3.22 10.64 -19.47
N ALA A 253 -4.23 11.41 -19.11
CA ALA A 253 -4.72 12.53 -19.94
C ALA A 253 -3.96 13.85 -19.71
N GLY A 254 -2.86 13.85 -18.93
CA GLY A 254 -2.08 15.05 -18.60
C GLY A 254 -2.83 16.08 -17.73
N ARG A 255 -3.85 15.64 -16.99
CA ARG A 255 -4.68 16.49 -16.11
C ARG A 255 -4.44 16.16 -14.64
N THR A 256 -3.21 15.93 -14.27
CA THR A 256 -2.78 15.63 -12.91
C THR A 256 -2.19 16.85 -12.22
N LEU A 257 -2.10 16.78 -10.90
CA LEU A 257 -1.39 17.79 -10.11
C LEU A 257 0.08 17.86 -10.50
N VAL A 258 0.61 19.07 -10.48
CA VAL A 258 2.00 19.36 -10.89
C VAL A 258 3.00 18.58 -10.04
N GLY A 259 2.74 18.40 -8.72
CA GLY A 259 3.57 17.61 -7.82
C GLY A 259 3.62 16.13 -8.19
N ILE A 260 2.48 15.50 -8.54
CA ILE A 260 2.45 14.09 -8.99
C ILE A 260 3.21 13.94 -10.30
N GLN A 261 3.03 14.88 -11.24
CA GLN A 261 3.76 14.89 -12.49
C GLN A 261 5.28 15.00 -12.27
N ALA A 262 5.73 15.88 -11.38
CA ALA A 262 7.13 16.07 -11.03
C ALA A 262 7.73 14.79 -10.38
N LEU A 263 7.01 14.16 -9.46
CA LEU A 263 7.44 12.89 -8.83
C LEU A 263 7.60 11.74 -9.85
N MET A 264 6.70 11.66 -10.83
CA MET A 264 6.83 10.69 -11.92
C MET A 264 8.01 11.02 -12.84
N GLN A 265 8.21 12.29 -13.14
CA GLN A 265 9.30 12.77 -13.99
C GLN A 265 10.68 12.47 -13.40
N VAL A 266 10.92 12.76 -12.10
CA VAL A 266 12.21 12.46 -11.44
C VAL A 266 12.47 10.95 -11.37
N ALA A 267 11.41 10.15 -11.37
CA ALA A 267 11.48 8.70 -11.42
C ALA A 267 11.68 8.14 -12.83
N GLY A 268 11.72 8.97 -13.88
CA GLY A 268 11.83 8.54 -15.27
C GLY A 268 10.58 7.81 -15.81
N LYS A 269 9.40 8.08 -15.23
CA LYS A 269 8.12 7.49 -15.62
C LYS A 269 7.34 8.42 -16.52
N ASP A 270 6.71 7.84 -17.54
CA ASP A 270 5.80 8.56 -18.45
C ASP A 270 4.39 8.59 -17.87
N PRO A 271 3.84 9.76 -17.47
CA PRO A 271 2.49 9.85 -16.93
C PRO A 271 1.41 9.31 -17.89
N ALA A 272 1.61 9.41 -19.19
CA ALA A 272 0.65 8.89 -20.17
C ALA A 272 0.45 7.37 -20.11
N ARG A 273 1.35 6.66 -19.44
CA ARG A 273 1.35 5.20 -19.28
C ARG A 273 1.21 4.76 -17.82
N ALA A 274 0.82 5.66 -16.93
CA ALA A 274 0.69 5.38 -15.50
C ALA A 274 -0.22 4.18 -15.22
N VAL A 275 0.22 3.31 -14.32
CA VAL A 275 -0.53 2.17 -13.80
C VAL A 275 -0.55 2.21 -12.27
N GLY A 276 -1.43 1.45 -11.63
CA GLY A 276 -1.56 1.45 -10.17
C GLY A 276 -0.25 1.15 -9.44
N SER A 277 0.58 0.24 -9.95
CA SER A 277 1.88 -0.09 -9.37
C SER A 277 2.87 1.08 -9.35
N ASP A 278 2.74 2.08 -10.23
CA ASP A 278 3.58 3.28 -10.18
C ASP A 278 3.30 4.12 -8.91
N PHE A 279 2.08 4.09 -8.38
CA PHE A 279 1.76 4.73 -7.11
C PHE A 279 2.43 4.02 -5.93
N GLY A 280 2.29 2.70 -5.86
CA GLY A 280 2.83 1.90 -4.74
C GLY A 280 4.35 1.79 -4.73
N PHE A 281 5.01 1.76 -5.91
CA PHE A 281 6.44 1.47 -6.03
C PHE A 281 7.28 2.65 -6.54
N VAL A 282 6.67 3.72 -7.03
CA VAL A 282 7.38 4.87 -7.58
C VAL A 282 7.05 6.16 -6.83
N VAL A 283 5.80 6.62 -6.85
CA VAL A 283 5.40 7.90 -6.24
C VAL A 283 5.34 7.79 -4.71
N GLY A 284 4.61 6.79 -4.20
CA GLY A 284 4.42 6.59 -2.77
C GLY A 284 5.71 6.46 -1.95
N PRO A 285 6.71 5.65 -2.37
CA PRO A 285 7.97 5.54 -1.65
C PRO A 285 8.76 6.85 -1.54
N ARG A 286 8.65 7.78 -2.49
CA ARG A 286 9.29 9.10 -2.45
C ARG A 286 8.64 10.00 -1.40
N LEU A 287 7.31 10.06 -1.39
CA LEU A 287 6.58 10.78 -0.35
C LEU A 287 6.82 10.17 1.03
N ASN A 288 6.67 8.86 1.17
CA ASN A 288 6.90 8.15 2.44
C ASN A 288 8.32 8.30 2.99
N ALA A 289 9.31 8.60 2.15
CA ALA A 289 10.68 8.81 2.62
C ALA A 289 10.79 10.05 3.51
N ALA A 290 10.06 11.13 3.21
CA ALA A 290 10.00 12.31 4.06
C ALA A 290 9.51 11.98 5.47
N GLY A 291 8.34 11.36 5.62
CA GLY A 291 7.80 10.99 6.94
C GLY A 291 8.56 9.88 7.68
N ARG A 292 9.57 9.26 7.05
CA ARG A 292 10.45 8.26 7.69
C ARG A 292 11.79 8.81 8.13
N LEU A 293 12.30 9.81 7.44
CA LEU A 293 13.63 10.35 7.67
C LEU A 293 13.61 11.79 8.20
N ASP A 294 12.53 12.53 7.93
CA ASP A 294 12.43 13.94 8.26
C ASP A 294 10.96 14.35 8.50
N ASP A 295 10.45 15.36 7.82
CA ASP A 295 9.11 15.95 7.94
C ASP A 295 8.30 15.76 6.65
N MET A 296 7.07 15.26 6.79
CA MET A 296 6.14 15.06 5.66
C MET A 296 5.67 16.38 5.03
N SER A 297 5.88 17.52 5.66
CA SER A 297 5.47 18.84 5.12
C SER A 297 6.00 19.08 3.71
N LEU A 298 7.26 18.66 3.43
CA LEU A 298 7.82 18.75 2.08
C LEU A 298 6.98 17.98 1.04
N GLY A 299 6.51 16.79 1.40
CA GLY A 299 5.63 15.98 0.54
C GLY A 299 4.28 16.65 0.29
N ILE A 300 3.67 17.21 1.34
CA ILE A 300 2.41 17.93 1.26
C ILE A 300 2.56 19.19 0.40
N GLU A 301 3.60 19.99 0.62
CA GLU A 301 3.89 21.20 -0.15
C GLU A 301 4.11 20.88 -1.64
N CYS A 302 4.80 19.79 -1.95
CA CYS A 302 4.96 19.29 -3.32
C CYS A 302 3.60 18.97 -3.98
N LEU A 303 2.63 18.45 -3.22
CA LEU A 303 1.27 18.17 -3.70
C LEU A 303 0.38 19.43 -3.73
N LEU A 304 0.74 20.49 -3.01
CA LEU A 304 -0.01 21.74 -2.90
C LEU A 304 0.44 22.82 -3.90
N THR A 305 1.68 22.82 -4.35
CA THR A 305 2.16 23.84 -5.30
C THR A 305 1.53 23.68 -6.68
N ASP A 306 1.29 24.80 -7.35
CA ASP A 306 0.87 24.85 -8.75
C ASP A 306 2.02 25.35 -9.66
N ASP A 307 3.21 25.62 -9.08
CA ASP A 307 4.42 26.01 -9.82
C ASP A 307 5.23 24.78 -10.22
N PRO A 308 5.38 24.50 -11.55
CA PRO A 308 6.13 23.33 -12.02
C PRO A 308 7.62 23.31 -11.61
N ALA A 309 8.24 24.50 -11.46
CA ALA A 309 9.66 24.57 -11.08
C ALA A 309 9.84 24.23 -9.60
N GLN A 310 8.97 24.76 -8.73
CA GLN A 310 8.96 24.41 -7.31
C GLN A 310 8.64 22.93 -7.09
N ALA A 311 7.63 22.40 -7.78
CA ALA A 311 7.26 20.99 -7.70
C ALA A 311 8.42 20.07 -8.09
N LEU A 312 9.15 20.41 -9.18
CA LEU A 312 10.29 19.63 -9.63
C LEU A 312 11.44 19.65 -8.63
N GLU A 313 11.69 20.78 -7.99
CA GLU A 313 12.74 20.90 -6.96
C GLU A 313 12.39 20.06 -5.72
N MET A 314 11.17 20.17 -5.21
CA MET A 314 10.68 19.35 -4.09
C MET A 314 10.69 17.86 -4.42
N ALA A 315 10.29 17.49 -5.65
CA ALA A 315 10.31 16.10 -6.10
C ALA A 315 11.74 15.52 -6.15
N ARG A 316 12.76 16.33 -6.50
CA ARG A 316 14.17 15.91 -6.44
C ARG A 316 14.63 15.65 -5.00
N GLN A 317 14.28 16.53 -4.06
CA GLN A 317 14.59 16.35 -2.65
C GLN A 317 13.92 15.07 -2.10
N LEU A 318 12.67 14.82 -2.44
CA LEU A 318 11.96 13.59 -2.08
C LEU A 318 12.59 12.32 -2.72
N ASP A 319 13.11 12.42 -3.94
CA ASP A 319 13.84 11.32 -4.60
C ASP A 319 15.18 11.03 -3.92
N GLU A 320 15.91 12.08 -3.49
CA GLU A 320 17.14 11.99 -2.73
C GLU A 320 16.89 11.30 -1.38
N MET A 321 15.90 11.76 -0.60
CA MET A 321 15.49 11.11 0.65
C MET A 321 15.12 9.64 0.45
N ASN A 322 14.41 9.32 -0.63
CA ASN A 322 14.07 7.93 -0.95
C ASN A 322 15.31 7.10 -1.34
N HIS A 323 16.32 7.71 -1.94
CA HIS A 323 17.60 7.06 -2.20
C HIS A 323 18.33 6.74 -0.90
N ASP A 324 18.43 7.71 0.01
CA ASP A 324 19.05 7.54 1.34
C ASP A 324 18.32 6.46 2.15
N ARG A 325 17.01 6.52 2.18
CA ARG A 325 16.20 5.46 2.82
C ARG A 325 16.51 4.08 2.26
N LYS A 326 16.68 3.93 0.91
CA LYS A 326 17.04 2.66 0.29
C LYS A 326 18.44 2.19 0.68
N GLN A 327 19.39 3.11 0.83
CA GLN A 327 20.74 2.77 1.30
C GLN A 327 20.72 2.28 2.75
N ILE A 328 20.00 2.96 3.63
CA ILE A 328 19.78 2.55 5.02
C ILE A 328 19.11 1.16 5.06
N GLU A 329 18.03 0.96 4.28
CA GLU A 329 17.34 -0.34 4.16
C GLU A 329 18.29 -1.45 3.71
N ALA A 330 19.14 -1.19 2.72
CA ALA A 330 20.08 -2.18 2.19
C ALA A 330 21.14 -2.58 3.24
N SER A 331 21.70 -1.61 3.97
CA SER A 331 22.63 -1.86 5.07
C SER A 331 21.97 -2.70 6.17
N MET A 332 20.80 -2.28 6.65
CA MET A 332 20.05 -3.01 7.68
C MET A 332 19.66 -4.43 7.24
N THR A 333 19.33 -4.61 5.95
CA THR A 333 19.00 -5.92 5.39
C THR A 333 20.21 -6.84 5.35
N ALA A 334 21.40 -6.30 5.04
CA ALA A 334 22.65 -7.07 5.07
C ALA A 334 23.02 -7.50 6.50
N ASP A 335 22.79 -6.63 7.50
CA ASP A 335 22.98 -6.98 8.91
C ASP A 335 22.00 -8.10 9.33
N ALA A 336 20.71 -7.93 9.03
CA ALA A 336 19.70 -8.94 9.36
C ALA A 336 19.98 -10.29 8.67
N GLN A 337 20.54 -10.28 7.45
CA GLN A 337 20.92 -11.49 6.75
C GLN A 337 22.01 -12.27 7.49
N ARG A 338 23.01 -11.59 8.04
CA ARG A 338 24.06 -12.25 8.84
C ARG A 338 23.47 -12.99 10.05
N PHE A 339 22.49 -12.40 10.74
CA PHE A 339 21.78 -13.11 11.82
C PHE A 339 21.04 -14.36 11.34
N ILE A 340 20.41 -14.30 10.14
CA ILE A 340 19.70 -15.46 9.57
C ILE A 340 20.68 -16.56 9.19
N ASP A 341 21.81 -16.22 8.56
CA ASP A 341 22.84 -17.15 8.12
C ASP A 341 23.48 -17.90 9.30
N GLU A 342 23.59 -17.25 10.47
CA GLU A 342 24.06 -17.88 11.72
C GLU A 342 23.13 -19.03 12.17
N PHE A 343 21.80 -18.87 12.06
CA PHE A 343 20.84 -19.95 12.35
C PHE A 343 20.96 -21.12 11.37
N ASP A 344 21.15 -20.85 10.08
CA ASP A 344 21.31 -21.88 9.05
C ASP A 344 22.63 -22.67 9.23
N ALA A 345 23.71 -22.00 9.63
CA ALA A 345 25.01 -22.61 9.85
C ALA A 345 25.03 -23.62 11.03
N ASP A 346 24.28 -23.33 12.08
CA ASP A 346 24.18 -24.20 13.27
C ASP A 346 23.22 -25.39 13.08
N ARG A 347 22.65 -25.57 11.86
CA ARG A 347 21.62 -26.57 11.56
C ARG A 347 20.39 -26.51 12.47
N ASN A 348 20.21 -25.43 13.18
CA ASN A 348 18.99 -25.16 13.93
C ASN A 348 17.94 -24.66 12.96
N SER A 349 16.74 -25.21 13.03
CA SER A 349 15.60 -24.68 12.27
C SER A 349 15.38 -23.21 12.65
N LEU A 350 15.04 -22.38 11.65
CA LEU A 350 14.63 -20.99 11.91
C LEU A 350 13.53 -20.95 12.97
N PRO A 351 13.57 -19.98 13.91
CA PRO A 351 12.48 -19.77 14.87
C PRO A 351 11.12 -19.60 14.17
N PHE A 352 10.04 -19.97 14.83
CA PHE A 352 8.68 -19.74 14.34
C PHE A 352 8.35 -18.24 14.27
N GLY A 353 8.86 -17.45 15.22
CA GLY A 353 8.79 -16.00 15.25
C GLY A 353 10.16 -15.35 15.35
N LEU A 354 10.53 -14.53 14.36
CA LEU A 354 11.84 -13.92 14.31
C LEU A 354 11.83 -12.55 15.01
N CYS A 355 12.77 -12.37 15.95
CA CYS A 355 12.97 -11.09 16.65
C CYS A 355 14.40 -10.59 16.44
N LEU A 356 14.55 -9.48 15.73
CA LEU A 356 15.83 -8.90 15.33
C LEU A 356 16.07 -7.55 16.02
N PHE A 357 17.30 -7.28 16.38
CA PHE A 357 17.72 -6.01 16.99
C PHE A 357 19.14 -5.67 16.60
N HIS A 358 19.36 -4.43 16.27
CA HIS A 358 20.73 -3.87 16.17
C HIS A 358 20.71 -2.41 16.66
N PRO A 359 21.72 -1.98 17.44
CA PRO A 359 21.73 -0.64 18.04
C PRO A 359 21.82 0.50 17.01
N GLU A 360 22.35 0.25 15.83
CA GLU A 360 22.51 1.25 14.77
C GLU A 360 21.34 1.28 13.76
N TRP A 361 20.32 0.45 13.95
CA TRP A 361 19.19 0.45 13.04
C TRP A 361 18.31 1.69 13.20
N HIS A 362 17.88 2.23 12.07
CA HIS A 362 17.03 3.42 12.01
C HIS A 362 15.57 3.09 12.29
N GLN A 363 14.97 3.69 13.32
CA GLN A 363 13.60 3.42 13.74
C GLN A 363 12.54 3.69 12.66
N GLY A 364 12.75 4.63 11.72
CA GLY A 364 11.85 4.89 10.60
C GLY A 364 11.89 3.80 9.51
N VAL A 365 12.90 2.90 9.52
CA VAL A 365 13.14 1.89 8.47
C VAL A 365 12.90 0.46 8.96
N ILE A 366 12.89 0.20 10.29
CA ILE A 366 12.68 -1.16 10.84
C ILE A 366 11.41 -1.84 10.34
N GLY A 367 10.34 -1.09 10.04
CA GLY A 367 9.10 -1.66 9.51
C GLY A 367 9.25 -2.19 8.09
N ILE A 368 10.09 -1.55 7.26
CA ILE A 368 10.43 -2.03 5.92
C ILE A 368 11.32 -3.26 6.03
N LEU A 369 12.33 -3.21 6.90
CA LEU A 369 13.21 -4.33 7.19
C LEU A 369 12.41 -5.57 7.60
N ALA A 370 11.51 -5.43 8.59
CA ALA A 370 10.65 -6.53 9.03
C ALA A 370 9.84 -7.14 7.88
N SER A 371 9.31 -6.29 6.96
CA SER A 371 8.60 -6.78 5.77
C SER A 371 9.53 -7.57 4.84
N ARG A 372 10.74 -7.08 4.55
CA ARG A 372 11.70 -7.77 3.69
C ARG A 372 12.13 -9.13 4.23
N ILE A 373 12.43 -9.16 5.52
CA ILE A 373 12.82 -10.41 6.17
C ILE A 373 11.63 -11.38 6.20
N LYS A 374 10.43 -10.93 6.58
CA LYS A 374 9.20 -11.74 6.54
C LYS A 374 8.96 -12.36 5.15
N GLU A 375 9.13 -11.58 4.07
CA GLU A 375 8.98 -12.07 2.69
C GLU A 375 10.01 -13.16 2.35
N LYS A 376 11.24 -13.03 2.86
CA LYS A 376 12.33 -13.98 2.61
C LYS A 376 12.15 -15.28 3.37
N VAL A 377 11.87 -15.20 4.69
CA VAL A 377 11.84 -16.38 5.57
C VAL A 377 10.43 -16.97 5.77
N HIS A 378 9.40 -16.26 5.33
CA HIS A 378 7.98 -16.60 5.52
C HIS A 378 7.66 -16.95 6.99
N ARG A 379 7.99 -16.02 7.89
CA ARG A 379 7.74 -16.11 9.34
C ARG A 379 7.26 -14.75 9.85
N PRO A 380 6.51 -14.67 10.96
CA PRO A 380 6.30 -13.42 11.68
C PRO A 380 7.65 -12.82 12.12
N VAL A 381 7.83 -11.52 11.87
CA VAL A 381 9.09 -10.82 12.17
C VAL A 381 8.84 -9.57 12.97
N VAL A 382 9.62 -9.38 14.04
CA VAL A 382 9.72 -8.12 14.78
C VAL A 382 11.15 -7.58 14.64
N ALA A 383 11.29 -6.34 14.19
CA ALA A 383 12.57 -5.64 14.15
C ALA A 383 12.57 -4.48 15.14
N PHE A 384 13.62 -4.39 15.96
CA PHE A 384 13.80 -3.35 16.97
C PHE A 384 14.97 -2.42 16.62
N ALA A 385 14.81 -1.14 16.95
CA ALA A 385 15.85 -0.12 16.98
C ALA A 385 15.90 0.53 18.36
N LEU A 386 17.01 1.22 18.66
CA LEU A 386 17.11 2.03 19.85
C LEU A 386 16.07 3.16 19.82
N GLY A 387 15.34 3.30 20.92
CA GLY A 387 14.49 4.46 21.20
C GLY A 387 15.17 5.41 22.17
N GLU A 388 14.37 6.05 23.00
CA GLU A 388 14.86 6.83 24.12
C GLU A 388 15.55 5.94 25.17
N THR A 389 16.20 6.55 26.16
CA THR A 389 16.94 5.81 27.19
C THR A 389 16.10 4.70 27.84
N GLY A 390 16.60 3.47 27.73
CA GLY A 390 16.01 2.29 28.36
C GLY A 390 14.88 1.61 27.58
N VAL A 391 14.50 2.10 26.38
CA VAL A 391 13.45 1.48 25.56
C VAL A 391 13.91 1.20 24.13
N LEU A 392 13.23 0.22 23.50
CA LEU A 392 13.39 -0.13 22.10
C LEU A 392 12.08 0.17 21.35
N LYS A 393 12.19 0.73 20.16
CA LYS A 393 11.08 0.89 19.22
C LYS A 393 11.05 -0.32 18.30
N GLY A 394 9.89 -1.00 18.26
CA GLY A 394 9.70 -2.22 17.49
C GLY A 394 8.66 -2.05 16.39
N SER A 395 8.90 -2.70 15.26
CA SER A 395 7.93 -2.84 14.18
C SER A 395 7.80 -4.31 13.78
N ALA A 396 6.57 -4.81 13.81
CA ALA A 396 6.23 -6.19 13.54
C ALA A 396 5.53 -6.34 12.20
N ARG A 397 5.78 -7.46 11.51
CA ARG A 397 5.09 -7.87 10.28
C ARG A 397 4.73 -9.35 10.37
N SER A 398 3.51 -9.67 9.96
CA SER A 398 2.95 -11.01 10.02
C SER A 398 2.85 -11.70 8.67
N ILE A 399 2.59 -13.00 8.72
CA ILE A 399 2.21 -13.85 7.58
C ILE A 399 0.70 -14.15 7.63
N PRO A 400 0.07 -14.55 6.52
CA PRO A 400 -1.34 -14.94 6.51
C PRO A 400 -1.67 -16.01 7.55
N GLY A 401 -2.76 -15.81 8.27
CA GLY A 401 -3.24 -16.75 9.30
C GLY A 401 -2.65 -16.54 10.70
N PHE A 402 -1.73 -15.58 10.91
CA PHE A 402 -1.21 -15.23 12.24
C PHE A 402 -1.56 -13.77 12.57
N HIS A 403 -2.27 -13.56 13.68
CA HIS A 403 -2.73 -12.23 14.09
C HIS A 403 -1.71 -11.55 15.02
N MET A 404 -0.93 -10.62 14.46
CA MET A 404 0.21 -10.00 15.16
C MET A 404 -0.20 -9.26 16.45
N ARG A 405 -1.29 -8.48 16.42
CA ARG A 405 -1.73 -7.75 17.61
C ARG A 405 -2.12 -8.67 18.75
N ASP A 406 -2.82 -9.78 18.46
CA ASP A 406 -3.25 -10.75 19.46
C ASP A 406 -2.05 -11.48 20.06
N ALA A 407 -1.03 -11.76 19.25
CA ALA A 407 0.23 -12.32 19.72
C ALA A 407 0.94 -11.38 20.70
N LEU A 408 0.98 -10.07 20.38
CA LEU A 408 1.56 -9.07 21.29
C LEU A 408 0.76 -8.91 22.58
N ASP A 409 -0.57 -9.01 22.53
CA ASP A 409 -1.43 -9.02 23.71
C ASP A 409 -1.14 -10.24 24.63
N LEU A 410 -0.86 -11.40 24.02
CA LEU A 410 -0.40 -12.57 24.76
C LEU A 410 0.99 -12.38 25.37
N VAL A 411 1.92 -11.77 24.65
CA VAL A 411 3.24 -11.41 25.19
C VAL A 411 3.07 -10.50 26.41
N ASP A 412 2.25 -9.45 26.31
CA ASP A 412 2.02 -8.51 27.43
C ASP A 412 1.43 -9.19 28.67
N LYS A 413 0.48 -10.12 28.46
CA LYS A 413 -0.11 -10.93 29.53
C LYS A 413 0.87 -11.91 30.19
N ARG A 414 1.80 -12.49 29.41
CA ARG A 414 2.75 -13.49 29.90
C ARG A 414 4.05 -12.89 30.43
N LEU A 415 4.40 -11.67 29.97
CA LEU A 415 5.57 -10.88 30.42
C LEU A 415 5.12 -9.48 30.85
N PRO A 416 4.40 -9.35 31.98
CA PRO A 416 3.89 -8.06 32.45
C PRO A 416 5.00 -7.02 32.59
N GLY A 417 4.81 -5.84 31.99
CA GLY A 417 5.75 -4.73 32.05
C GLY A 417 6.92 -4.80 31.04
N ALA A 418 6.99 -5.84 30.21
CA ALA A 418 7.97 -5.90 29.10
C ALA A 418 7.59 -4.90 28.00
N LEU A 419 6.32 -4.89 27.59
CA LEU A 419 5.78 -3.92 26.63
C LEU A 419 5.32 -2.65 27.36
N VAL A 420 5.89 -1.50 26.97
CA VAL A 420 5.48 -0.18 27.49
C VAL A 420 4.21 0.29 26.76
N LYS A 421 4.15 0.05 25.46
CA LYS A 421 3.03 0.38 24.57
C LYS A 421 3.09 -0.51 23.34
N PHE A 422 1.93 -0.94 22.86
CA PHE A 422 1.83 -1.62 21.55
C PHE A 422 0.48 -1.32 20.90
N GLY A 423 0.41 -1.51 19.58
CA GLY A 423 -0.81 -1.35 18.80
C GLY A 423 -0.60 -1.79 17.36
N GLY A 424 -1.69 -1.95 16.63
CA GLY A 424 -1.66 -2.40 15.25
C GLY A 424 -2.81 -3.33 14.90
N HIS A 425 -2.61 -4.12 13.85
CA HIS A 425 -3.61 -5.00 13.26
C HIS A 425 -3.04 -6.42 13.06
N ALA A 426 -3.79 -7.27 12.37
CA ALA A 426 -3.38 -8.65 12.10
C ALA A 426 -2.01 -8.75 11.40
N MET A 427 -1.74 -7.91 10.40
CA MET A 427 -0.57 -8.04 9.54
C MET A 427 0.62 -7.15 9.94
N ALA A 428 0.40 -6.12 10.73
CA ALA A 428 1.44 -5.18 11.14
C ALA A 428 1.12 -4.57 12.51
N ALA A 429 2.17 -4.38 13.33
CA ALA A 429 2.04 -3.72 14.62
C ALA A 429 3.31 -2.91 14.95
N GLY A 430 3.12 -1.87 15.76
CA GLY A 430 4.19 -1.10 16.37
C GLY A 430 4.23 -1.33 17.88
N MET A 431 5.41 -1.23 18.49
CA MET A 431 5.55 -1.40 19.93
C MET A 431 6.73 -0.61 20.51
N THR A 432 6.66 -0.39 21.81
CA THR A 432 7.78 0.09 22.62
C THR A 432 8.05 -0.96 23.68
N LEU A 433 9.25 -1.50 23.68
CA LEU A 433 9.70 -2.57 24.58
C LEU A 433 10.70 -2.00 25.59
N ASN A 434 10.63 -2.44 26.84
CA ASN A 434 11.70 -2.19 27.81
C ASN A 434 12.97 -2.94 27.34
N ALA A 435 14.08 -2.23 27.17
CA ALA A 435 15.30 -2.79 26.59
C ALA A 435 15.83 -4.02 27.38
N ALA A 436 15.68 -4.01 28.70
CA ALA A 436 16.08 -5.14 29.55
C ALA A 436 15.24 -6.43 29.31
N SER A 437 14.09 -6.31 28.66
CA SER A 437 13.17 -7.42 28.40
C SER A 437 13.36 -8.06 27.02
N LEU A 438 14.35 -7.63 26.23
CA LEU A 438 14.51 -8.06 24.83
C LEU A 438 14.63 -9.58 24.68
N ASP A 439 15.48 -10.22 25.50
CA ASP A 439 15.70 -11.67 25.37
C ASP A 439 14.50 -12.48 25.85
N ALA A 440 13.81 -12.03 26.90
CA ALA A 440 12.56 -12.63 27.34
C ALA A 440 11.45 -12.49 26.29
N PHE A 441 11.38 -11.32 25.65
CA PHE A 441 10.45 -11.07 24.55
C PHE A 441 10.71 -11.99 23.36
N ARG A 442 11.99 -12.18 22.96
CA ARG A 442 12.36 -13.09 21.87
C ARG A 442 11.85 -14.50 22.10
N GLN A 443 12.13 -15.03 23.30
CA GLN A 443 11.74 -16.39 23.66
C GLN A 443 10.22 -16.57 23.69
N GLU A 444 9.51 -15.62 24.30
CA GLU A 444 8.06 -15.70 24.43
C GLU A 444 7.34 -15.48 23.08
N PHE A 445 7.83 -14.57 22.25
CA PHE A 445 7.28 -14.33 20.92
C PHE A 445 7.45 -15.56 20.03
N ASP A 446 8.62 -16.19 20.04
CA ASP A 446 8.87 -17.43 19.30
C ASP A 446 7.95 -18.57 19.77
N ARG A 447 7.79 -18.75 21.09
CA ARG A 447 6.89 -19.74 21.68
C ARG A 447 5.43 -19.52 21.28
N ILE A 448 4.95 -18.27 21.31
CA ILE A 448 3.59 -17.94 20.87
C ILE A 448 3.41 -18.25 19.38
N CYS A 449 4.41 -17.96 18.55
CA CYS A 449 4.39 -18.31 17.15
C CYS A 449 4.34 -19.84 16.95
N GLU A 450 5.14 -20.62 17.69
CA GLU A 450 5.12 -22.08 17.64
C GLU A 450 3.76 -22.66 18.06
N GLU A 451 3.15 -22.10 19.12
CA GLU A 451 1.83 -22.54 19.61
C GLU A 451 0.69 -22.26 18.62
N GLN A 452 0.80 -21.23 17.80
CA GLN A 452 -0.31 -20.73 16.96
C GLN A 452 -0.16 -21.04 15.48
N LEU A 453 1.06 -21.29 14.99
CA LEU A 453 1.32 -21.52 13.57
C LEU A 453 1.26 -23.01 13.24
N THR A 454 0.63 -23.32 12.13
CA THR A 454 0.60 -24.64 11.52
C THR A 454 1.62 -24.74 10.39
N ASP A 455 2.04 -25.97 10.04
CA ASP A 455 2.94 -26.22 8.91
C ASP A 455 2.41 -25.65 7.59
N ALA A 456 1.11 -25.67 7.40
CA ALA A 456 0.46 -25.09 6.23
C ALA A 456 0.66 -23.55 6.14
N GLN A 457 0.58 -22.84 7.29
CA GLN A 457 0.83 -21.40 7.35
C GLN A 457 2.30 -21.04 7.20
N LEU A 458 3.20 -21.95 7.53
CA LEU A 458 4.64 -21.81 7.36
C LEU A 458 5.11 -22.10 5.93
N THR A 459 4.22 -22.62 5.09
CA THR A 459 4.48 -22.88 3.67
C THR A 459 4.01 -21.71 2.83
N ARG A 460 4.93 -21.11 2.07
CA ARG A 460 4.57 -20.00 1.17
C ARG A 460 3.71 -20.52 0.03
N THR A 461 2.52 -19.96 -0.14
CA THR A 461 1.60 -20.29 -1.23
C THR A 461 1.60 -19.18 -2.29
N LEU A 462 1.72 -19.57 -3.55
CA LEU A 462 1.51 -18.70 -4.71
C LEU A 462 0.21 -19.11 -5.41
N GLU A 463 -0.76 -18.22 -5.42
CA GLU A 463 -2.02 -18.44 -6.13
C GLU A 463 -1.91 -17.97 -7.57
N VAL A 464 -2.23 -18.86 -8.52
CA VAL A 464 -2.16 -18.60 -9.96
C VAL A 464 -3.54 -18.61 -10.62
N ASP A 465 -3.66 -17.89 -11.72
CA ASP A 465 -4.87 -17.79 -12.55
C ASP A 465 -4.94 -18.89 -13.64
N GLY A 466 -4.14 -19.95 -13.47
CA GLY A 466 -4.01 -21.09 -14.38
C GLY A 466 -2.85 -20.93 -15.37
N GLU A 467 -2.88 -21.73 -16.44
CA GLU A 467 -1.88 -21.71 -17.49
C GLU A 467 -2.31 -20.83 -18.66
N LEU A 468 -1.33 -20.29 -19.40
CA LEU A 468 -1.54 -19.65 -20.70
C LEU A 468 -1.17 -20.61 -21.83
N ALA A 469 -1.98 -20.65 -22.88
CA ALA A 469 -1.57 -21.34 -24.09
C ALA A 469 -0.35 -20.65 -24.72
N PRO A 470 0.56 -21.38 -25.39
CA PRO A 470 1.69 -20.75 -26.08
C PRO A 470 1.32 -19.64 -27.06
N ALA A 471 0.16 -19.74 -27.71
CA ALA A 471 -0.37 -18.71 -28.60
C ALA A 471 -0.78 -17.41 -27.86
N ASP A 472 -1.01 -17.49 -26.54
CA ASP A 472 -1.40 -16.35 -25.69
C ASP A 472 -0.17 -15.62 -25.10
N LEU A 473 1.04 -16.17 -25.26
CA LEU A 473 2.27 -15.55 -24.75
C LEU A 473 2.75 -14.44 -25.70
N VAL A 474 1.90 -13.46 -25.94
CA VAL A 474 2.08 -12.38 -26.92
C VAL A 474 1.97 -11.00 -26.29
N LEU A 475 2.57 -10.01 -26.96
CA LEU A 475 2.59 -8.63 -26.49
C LEU A 475 1.17 -8.06 -26.30
N GLU A 476 0.26 -8.43 -27.19
CA GLU A 476 -1.12 -7.93 -27.15
C GLU A 476 -1.86 -8.34 -25.86
N LEU A 477 -1.74 -9.60 -25.42
CA LEU A 477 -2.34 -10.04 -24.16
C LEU A 477 -1.62 -9.42 -22.96
N ALA A 478 -0.30 -9.26 -23.01
CA ALA A 478 0.45 -8.58 -21.94
C ALA A 478 -0.02 -7.13 -21.76
N GLU A 479 -0.28 -6.41 -22.85
CA GLU A 479 -0.85 -5.06 -22.82
C GLU A 479 -2.28 -5.03 -22.26
N GLN A 480 -3.12 -5.98 -22.69
CA GLN A 480 -4.47 -6.10 -22.15
C GLN A 480 -4.45 -6.34 -20.63
N LEU A 481 -3.66 -7.30 -20.14
CA LEU A 481 -3.51 -7.60 -18.70
C LEU A 481 -2.99 -6.40 -17.92
N ARG A 482 -2.02 -5.66 -18.47
CA ARG A 482 -1.48 -4.45 -17.83
C ARG A 482 -2.53 -3.37 -17.63
N HIS A 483 -3.46 -3.21 -18.58
CA HIS A 483 -4.50 -2.20 -18.55
C HIS A 483 -5.84 -2.71 -17.97
N ALA A 484 -5.96 -3.99 -17.70
CA ALA A 484 -7.16 -4.62 -17.13
C ALA A 484 -7.35 -4.30 -15.63
N GLY A 485 -6.36 -3.67 -14.97
CA GLY A 485 -6.48 -3.20 -13.59
C GLY A 485 -7.55 -2.12 -13.38
N PRO A 486 -7.50 -1.43 -12.26
CA PRO A 486 -6.36 -1.34 -11.34
C PRO A 486 -6.15 -2.61 -10.50
N TRP A 487 -4.88 -3.01 -10.38
CA TRP A 487 -4.44 -4.14 -9.57
C TRP A 487 -3.89 -3.64 -8.22
N GLY A 488 -4.07 -4.39 -7.15
CA GLY A 488 -3.58 -4.09 -5.82
C GLY A 488 -4.08 -5.06 -4.76
N GLN A 489 -4.14 -4.63 -3.51
CA GLN A 489 -4.59 -5.47 -2.40
C GLN A 489 -6.04 -5.93 -2.61
N GLY A 490 -6.33 -7.22 -2.38
CA GLY A 490 -7.65 -7.81 -2.61
C GLY A 490 -8.03 -8.00 -4.09
N PHE A 491 -7.29 -7.36 -5.02
CA PHE A 491 -7.46 -7.49 -6.47
C PHE A 491 -6.08 -7.60 -7.15
N PRO A 492 -5.32 -8.69 -6.86
CA PRO A 492 -3.91 -8.79 -7.20
C PRO A 492 -3.65 -8.91 -8.70
N GLU A 493 -2.43 -8.53 -9.10
CA GLU A 493 -1.95 -8.73 -10.47
C GLU A 493 -2.05 -10.21 -10.89
N PRO A 494 -2.39 -10.50 -12.17
CA PRO A 494 -2.48 -11.87 -12.67
C PRO A 494 -1.16 -12.62 -12.58
N LEU A 495 -1.22 -13.85 -12.06
CA LEU A 495 -0.12 -14.80 -12.04
C LEU A 495 -0.51 -16.04 -12.83
N PHE A 496 0.39 -16.51 -13.67
CA PHE A 496 0.22 -17.71 -14.46
C PHE A 496 1.32 -18.72 -14.11
N SER A 497 1.04 -19.99 -14.36
CA SER A 497 2.04 -21.06 -14.25
C SER A 497 2.22 -21.74 -15.61
N GLY A 498 3.34 -22.40 -15.79
CA GLY A 498 3.59 -23.20 -16.99
C GLY A 498 4.95 -23.90 -16.93
N ARG A 499 5.09 -24.93 -17.74
CA ARG A 499 6.34 -25.68 -17.91
C ARG A 499 7.08 -25.20 -19.15
N PHE A 500 8.38 -24.97 -19.01
CA PHE A 500 9.22 -24.43 -20.06
C PHE A 500 10.55 -25.20 -20.16
N MET A 501 11.10 -25.26 -21.38
CA MET A 501 12.51 -25.55 -21.60
C MET A 501 13.33 -24.30 -21.25
N LEU A 502 14.38 -24.46 -20.47
CA LEU A 502 15.31 -23.39 -20.10
C LEU A 502 16.43 -23.32 -21.16
N VAL A 503 16.24 -22.45 -22.15
CA VAL A 503 17.16 -22.37 -23.31
C VAL A 503 18.42 -21.59 -22.95
N GLN A 504 18.30 -20.53 -22.17
CA GLN A 504 19.42 -19.71 -21.73
C GLN A 504 19.17 -19.12 -20.36
N GLN A 505 20.21 -19.00 -19.56
CA GLN A 505 20.18 -18.33 -18.26
C GLN A 505 21.48 -17.54 -18.04
N ARG A 506 21.36 -16.37 -17.42
CA ARG A 506 22.51 -15.52 -17.05
C ARG A 506 22.17 -14.55 -15.92
N ILE A 507 23.15 -14.27 -15.07
CA ILE A 507 23.04 -13.22 -14.04
C ILE A 507 23.17 -11.85 -14.71
N VAL A 508 22.30 -10.91 -14.30
CA VAL A 508 22.35 -9.49 -14.67
C VAL A 508 22.29 -8.63 -13.41
N GLY A 509 23.06 -7.54 -13.38
CA GLY A 509 23.13 -6.65 -12.21
C GLY A 509 23.58 -7.34 -10.91
N GLY A 510 24.28 -8.48 -11.02
CA GLY A 510 24.84 -9.24 -9.88
C GLY A 510 23.83 -10.01 -9.03
N ARG A 511 22.52 -9.82 -9.22
CA ARG A 511 21.48 -10.39 -8.36
C ARG A 511 20.15 -10.72 -9.05
N HIS A 512 20.08 -10.66 -10.35
CA HIS A 512 18.88 -10.98 -11.12
C HIS A 512 19.21 -12.06 -12.13
N LEU A 513 18.29 -12.99 -12.36
CA LEU A 513 18.42 -14.02 -13.37
C LEU A 513 17.63 -13.62 -14.62
N LYS A 514 18.31 -13.40 -15.73
CA LYS A 514 17.68 -13.31 -17.04
C LYS A 514 17.66 -14.70 -17.67
N VAL A 515 16.49 -15.12 -18.16
CA VAL A 515 16.25 -16.41 -18.80
C VAL A 515 15.67 -16.23 -20.19
N VAL A 516 15.90 -17.22 -21.05
CA VAL A 516 15.16 -17.43 -22.30
C VAL A 516 14.44 -18.77 -22.17
N LEU A 517 13.15 -18.76 -22.33
CA LEU A 517 12.25 -19.88 -22.10
C LEU A 517 11.51 -20.27 -23.37
N SER A 518 11.32 -21.57 -23.61
CA SER A 518 10.47 -22.10 -24.67
C SER A 518 9.35 -22.96 -24.05
N PRO A 519 8.05 -22.68 -24.31
CA PRO A 519 6.98 -23.45 -23.72
C PRO A 519 7.02 -24.92 -24.13
N VAL A 520 6.80 -25.83 -23.17
CA VAL A 520 6.69 -27.27 -23.45
C VAL A 520 5.25 -27.58 -23.86
N ALA A 521 5.06 -28.25 -25.00
CA ALA A 521 3.74 -28.66 -25.45
C ALA A 521 3.13 -29.72 -24.52
N GLY A 522 1.98 -29.45 -23.93
CA GLY A 522 1.06 -30.43 -23.36
C GLY A 522 1.15 -30.66 -21.87
N SER A 523 0.46 -29.84 -21.06
CA SER A 523 -0.13 -30.24 -19.79
C SER A 523 -1.53 -29.66 -19.57
N GLY A 524 -2.14 -28.98 -20.53
CA GLY A 524 -3.50 -28.41 -20.42
C GLY A 524 -4.41 -28.91 -21.54
N VAL A 525 -5.54 -29.42 -21.17
CA VAL A 525 -6.67 -29.88 -22.00
C VAL A 525 -6.90 -28.98 -23.24
N ALA A 526 -6.53 -29.47 -24.41
CA ALA A 526 -7.05 -28.99 -25.68
C ALA A 526 -7.41 -30.19 -26.56
N GLN A 527 -8.65 -30.61 -26.50
CA GLN A 527 -9.28 -31.35 -27.61
C GLN A 527 -9.53 -30.36 -28.74
N GLY A 528 -8.82 -30.48 -29.82
CA GLY A 528 -9.17 -29.77 -31.06
C GLY A 528 -7.99 -29.44 -31.97
N HIS A 529 -7.64 -30.38 -32.86
CA HIS A 529 -7.06 -30.24 -34.20
C HIS A 529 -5.75 -29.50 -34.46
N ASP A 530 -4.75 -30.28 -34.91
CA ASP A 530 -3.69 -29.98 -35.87
C ASP A 530 -3.09 -28.57 -35.94
N HIS A 531 -2.12 -28.28 -35.04
CA HIS A 531 -1.08 -27.27 -35.30
C HIS A 531 0.26 -27.67 -34.64
N ALA A 532 0.71 -28.89 -34.83
CA ALA A 532 1.95 -29.40 -34.19
C ALA A 532 3.25 -28.90 -34.86
N HIS A 533 3.20 -28.06 -35.88
CA HIS A 533 4.37 -27.70 -36.68
C HIS A 533 4.93 -26.27 -36.49
N GLY A 534 4.43 -25.50 -35.47
CA GLY A 534 4.90 -24.12 -35.25
C GLY A 534 5.40 -23.83 -33.81
N MET A 535 5.39 -24.81 -32.91
CA MET A 535 5.59 -24.54 -31.47
C MET A 535 7.02 -24.68 -30.96
N ALA A 536 7.96 -25.24 -31.76
CA ALA A 536 9.35 -25.43 -31.34
C ALA A 536 10.22 -24.16 -31.35
N ASP A 537 9.74 -23.05 -31.93
CA ASP A 537 10.52 -21.84 -32.15
C ASP A 537 10.13 -20.64 -31.28
N LEU A 538 9.13 -20.77 -30.38
CA LEU A 538 8.74 -19.66 -29.53
C LEU A 538 9.73 -19.50 -28.38
N LEU A 539 10.54 -18.44 -28.46
CA LEU A 539 11.47 -18.04 -27.41
C LEU A 539 10.96 -16.77 -26.72
N ILE A 540 10.87 -16.81 -25.38
CA ILE A 540 10.37 -15.69 -24.58
C ILE A 540 11.42 -15.30 -23.55
N ASP A 541 11.72 -14.01 -23.49
CA ASP A 541 12.56 -13.44 -22.44
C ASP A 541 11.84 -13.50 -21.08
N GLY A 542 12.56 -13.90 -20.03
CA GLY A 542 12.11 -13.82 -18.65
C GLY A 542 13.14 -13.12 -17.78
N ILE A 543 12.65 -12.55 -16.66
CA ILE A 543 13.52 -11.96 -15.64
C ILE A 543 13.02 -12.34 -14.26
N TRP A 544 13.91 -12.82 -13.40
CA TRP A 544 13.68 -13.09 -12.00
C TRP A 544 14.56 -12.19 -11.14
N PHE A 545 13.92 -11.31 -10.38
CA PHE A 545 14.61 -10.32 -9.55
C PHE A 545 15.03 -10.90 -8.21
N ASN A 546 16.21 -10.49 -7.72
CA ASN A 546 16.76 -10.79 -6.39
C ASN A 546 16.81 -12.29 -6.09
N ILE A 547 17.38 -13.05 -7.01
CA ILE A 547 17.58 -14.49 -6.88
C ILE A 547 18.67 -14.80 -5.84
N ASP A 548 18.69 -16.04 -5.40
CA ASP A 548 19.78 -16.63 -4.66
C ASP A 548 20.89 -17.05 -5.64
N PRO A 549 22.06 -16.38 -5.64
CA PRO A 549 23.12 -16.67 -6.59
C PRO A 549 23.82 -18.02 -6.35
N GLU A 550 23.60 -18.65 -5.19
CA GLU A 550 24.11 -19.99 -4.91
C GLU A 550 23.27 -21.09 -5.56
N LYS A 551 21.99 -20.82 -5.83
CA LYS A 551 21.06 -21.75 -6.47
C LYS A 551 20.94 -21.55 -7.98
N TRP A 552 21.22 -20.34 -8.46
CA TRP A 552 21.07 -19.98 -9.86
C TRP A 552 22.27 -19.13 -10.36
N PRO A 553 22.75 -19.33 -11.60
CA PRO A 553 22.25 -20.25 -12.63
C PRO A 553 22.55 -21.72 -12.32
N ASP A 554 21.60 -22.59 -12.67
CA ASP A 554 21.77 -24.06 -12.62
C ASP A 554 22.00 -24.58 -14.05
N THR A 555 23.25 -24.91 -14.37
CA THR A 555 23.67 -25.32 -15.73
C THR A 555 23.22 -26.72 -16.13
N GLU A 556 22.77 -27.55 -15.19
CA GLU A 556 22.26 -28.88 -15.45
C GLU A 556 20.73 -28.91 -15.65
N CYS A 557 20.07 -27.80 -15.37
CA CYS A 557 18.62 -27.68 -15.45
C CYS A 557 18.19 -27.42 -16.92
N GLU A 558 17.45 -28.34 -17.50
CA GLU A 558 16.90 -28.24 -18.86
C GLU A 558 15.43 -27.81 -18.88
N GLN A 559 14.65 -28.21 -17.88
CA GLN A 559 13.22 -27.88 -17.78
C GLN A 559 12.88 -27.27 -16.42
N VAL A 560 11.97 -26.32 -16.46
CA VAL A 560 11.53 -25.58 -15.27
C VAL A 560 10.01 -25.42 -15.24
N ASP A 561 9.46 -25.53 -14.04
CA ASP A 561 8.12 -25.04 -13.73
C ASP A 561 8.23 -23.58 -13.27
N VAL A 562 7.49 -22.68 -13.92
CA VAL A 562 7.61 -21.24 -13.72
C VAL A 562 6.28 -20.65 -13.31
N VAL A 563 6.28 -19.81 -12.27
CA VAL A 563 5.18 -18.89 -11.94
C VAL A 563 5.59 -17.50 -12.38
N PHE A 564 4.77 -16.85 -13.19
CA PHE A 564 5.12 -15.59 -13.85
C PHE A 564 3.93 -14.65 -14.02
N GLN A 565 4.24 -13.38 -14.19
CA GLN A 565 3.36 -12.38 -14.79
C GLN A 565 3.72 -12.21 -16.25
N LEU A 566 2.72 -12.13 -17.12
CA LEU A 566 2.92 -11.77 -18.51
C LEU A 566 3.01 -10.24 -18.60
N ASP A 567 4.17 -9.70 -18.90
CA ASP A 567 4.44 -8.27 -18.82
C ASP A 567 5.02 -7.72 -20.14
N VAL A 568 4.99 -6.41 -20.25
CA VAL A 568 5.54 -5.65 -21.39
C VAL A 568 6.91 -5.11 -21.01
N ASN A 569 7.95 -5.64 -21.63
CA ASN A 569 9.29 -5.08 -21.55
C ASN A 569 9.44 -3.90 -22.51
N GLU A 570 9.87 -2.75 -22.00
CA GLU A 570 10.20 -1.57 -22.79
C GLU A 570 11.69 -1.28 -22.67
N PHE A 571 12.42 -1.46 -23.76
CA PHE A 571 13.84 -1.17 -23.77
C PHE A 571 14.25 -0.43 -25.05
N ARG A 572 14.83 0.76 -24.90
CA ARG A 572 15.28 1.62 -26.02
C ARG A 572 14.20 1.87 -27.08
N GLY A 573 12.96 2.10 -26.61
CA GLY A 573 11.81 2.38 -27.49
C GLY A 573 11.21 1.14 -28.17
N ARG A 574 11.74 -0.06 -27.94
CA ARG A 574 11.16 -1.32 -28.42
C ARG A 574 10.33 -1.95 -27.32
N ARG A 575 9.18 -2.49 -27.70
CA ARG A 575 8.26 -3.19 -26.82
C ARG A 575 8.24 -4.67 -27.18
N SER A 576 8.33 -5.54 -26.19
CA SER A 576 8.28 -6.99 -26.36
C SER A 576 7.57 -7.63 -25.17
N VAL A 577 7.01 -8.81 -25.36
CA VAL A 577 6.51 -9.62 -24.26
C VAL A 577 7.68 -10.12 -23.42
N GLN A 578 7.48 -10.17 -22.10
CA GLN A 578 8.43 -10.70 -21.13
C GLN A 578 7.71 -11.42 -20.01
N LEU A 579 8.30 -12.49 -19.49
CA LEU A 579 7.84 -13.14 -18.26
C LEU A 579 8.53 -12.51 -17.05
N LEU A 580 7.78 -11.86 -16.20
CA LEU A 580 8.27 -11.43 -14.89
C LEU A 580 8.14 -12.62 -13.93
N VAL A 581 9.25 -13.34 -13.74
CA VAL A 581 9.28 -14.58 -12.95
C VAL A 581 9.11 -14.27 -11.47
N ARG A 582 8.19 -14.99 -10.81
CA ARG A 582 7.92 -14.92 -9.37
C ARG A 582 8.45 -16.15 -8.63
N HIS A 583 8.49 -17.29 -9.32
CA HIS A 583 9.05 -18.53 -8.84
C HIS A 583 9.50 -19.39 -10.02
N LEU A 584 10.56 -20.17 -9.81
CA LEU A 584 11.11 -21.06 -10.81
C LEU A 584 11.72 -22.25 -10.09
N GLU A 585 11.28 -23.46 -10.47
CA GLU A 585 11.76 -24.72 -9.92
C GLU A 585 12.23 -25.66 -11.05
N PRO A 586 13.39 -26.35 -10.88
CA PRO A 586 13.81 -27.40 -11.79
C PRO A 586 12.80 -28.55 -11.82
N VAL A 587 12.48 -29.04 -13.02
CA VAL A 587 11.70 -30.26 -13.16
C VAL A 587 12.64 -31.44 -13.03
N THR A 588 12.51 -32.19 -11.92
CA THR A 588 13.24 -33.44 -11.74
C THR A 588 12.65 -34.51 -12.70
N LEU A 589 13.32 -34.78 -13.80
CA LEU A 589 12.95 -35.91 -14.64
C LEU A 589 13.24 -37.19 -13.81
N SER A 590 12.18 -37.85 -13.36
CA SER A 590 12.32 -39.22 -12.80
C SER A 590 12.92 -40.10 -13.89
N ARG A 591 14.19 -40.48 -13.69
CA ARG A 591 14.91 -41.44 -14.55
C ARG A 591 14.26 -42.82 -14.43
#